data_80f5ad398ece60895907070682b1f897
#
_entry.id   80f5ad398ece60895907070682b1f897
#
_cell.length_a   1.000
_cell.length_b   1.000
_cell.length_c   1.000
_cell.angle_alpha   90.00
_cell.angle_beta   90.00
_cell.angle_gamma   90.00
#
_symmetry.space_group_name_H-M   'P 1'
#
loop_
_entity.id
_entity.type
_entity.pdbx_description
1 polymer ?
#
loop_
_entity_poly.entity_id
_entity_poly.type
_entity_poly.pdbx_seq_one_letter_code
_entity_poly.pdbx_strand_id
1 'polypeptide(L)'
;MDEILDKIKGGASKAKDSAGRIAKEVAKHTTNVITKTKLSYLVNDANSKIKDIYAKIGKDIYENRSNPDNLDFTDEFEQIHKLEQDIDELNEKKAKLNNAVRCNECGEYVSKNAEFCSKCGAAIIIGEEDAQSASINDDEEEVITITPEMSE
;
A
#
# COMPACT_ATOMS: atom_id res chain seq x y z
N MET A 1 -23.45 -25.29 -46.26
CA MET A 1 -23.28 -23.84 -45.98
C MET A 1 -23.35 -23.53 -44.46
N ASP A 2 -24.08 -24.31 -43.69
CA ASP A 2 -24.25 -24.12 -42.24
C ASP A 2 -22.97 -24.33 -41.41
N GLU A 3 -22.09 -25.24 -41.79
CA GLU A 3 -20.84 -25.55 -41.06
C GLU A 3 -19.82 -24.37 -41.04
N ILE A 4 -19.84 -23.55 -42.10
CA ILE A 4 -18.99 -22.37 -42.20
C ILE A 4 -19.54 -21.24 -41.31
N LEU A 5 -20.86 -21.10 -41.27
CA LEU A 5 -21.54 -20.13 -40.43
C LEU A 5 -21.34 -20.41 -38.91
N ASP A 6 -21.35 -21.69 -38.51
CA ASP A 6 -21.11 -22.09 -37.13
C ASP A 6 -19.65 -21.88 -36.71
N LYS A 7 -18.69 -22.11 -37.60
CA LYS A 7 -17.27 -21.80 -37.38
C LYS A 7 -17.02 -20.28 -37.21
N ILE A 8 -17.71 -19.48 -38.03
CA ILE A 8 -17.60 -17.99 -37.92
C ILE A 8 -18.24 -17.50 -36.64
N LYS A 9 -19.41 -18.01 -36.25
CA LYS A 9 -20.06 -17.67 -34.96
C LYS A 9 -19.20 -18.08 -33.76
N GLY A 10 -18.60 -19.27 -33.77
CA GLY A 10 -17.70 -19.75 -32.73
C GLY A 10 -16.41 -18.92 -32.64
N GLY A 11 -15.87 -18.45 -33.76
CA GLY A 11 -14.72 -17.56 -33.80
C GLY A 11 -15.03 -16.15 -33.25
N ALA A 12 -16.18 -15.59 -33.58
CA ALA A 12 -16.62 -14.28 -33.11
C ALA A 12 -16.91 -14.27 -31.62
N SER A 13 -17.48 -15.32 -31.04
CA SER A 13 -17.73 -15.44 -29.61
C SER A 13 -16.41 -15.55 -28.83
N LYS A 14 -15.46 -16.35 -29.26
CA LYS A 14 -14.13 -16.48 -28.67
C LYS A 14 -13.34 -15.15 -28.71
N ALA A 15 -13.45 -14.40 -29.79
CA ALA A 15 -12.81 -13.08 -29.91
C ALA A 15 -13.44 -12.06 -28.96
N LYS A 16 -14.77 -12.10 -28.78
CA LYS A 16 -15.48 -11.23 -27.84
C LYS A 16 -15.13 -11.55 -26.38
N ASP A 17 -15.04 -12.84 -26.03
CA ASP A 17 -14.63 -13.27 -24.69
C ASP A 17 -13.17 -12.91 -24.39
N SER A 18 -12.28 -13.05 -25.38
CA SER A 18 -10.88 -12.66 -25.26
C SER A 18 -10.73 -11.14 -25.09
N ALA A 19 -11.46 -10.34 -25.85
CA ALA A 19 -11.46 -8.89 -25.74
C ALA A 19 -12.02 -8.43 -24.38
N GLY A 20 -13.07 -9.06 -23.87
CA GLY A 20 -13.62 -8.79 -22.56
C GLY A 20 -12.66 -9.10 -21.42
N ARG A 21 -11.91 -10.21 -21.51
CA ARG A 21 -10.89 -10.59 -20.53
C ARG A 21 -9.72 -9.61 -20.53
N ILE A 22 -9.21 -9.23 -21.69
CA ILE A 22 -8.14 -8.25 -21.82
C ILE A 22 -8.58 -6.88 -21.26
N ALA A 23 -9.79 -6.43 -21.58
CA ALA A 23 -10.32 -5.18 -21.05
C ALA A 23 -10.43 -5.20 -19.52
N LYS A 24 -10.89 -6.31 -18.93
CA LYS A 24 -10.99 -6.49 -17.48
C LYS A 24 -9.60 -6.52 -16.81
N GLU A 25 -8.62 -7.18 -17.40
CA GLU A 25 -7.24 -7.21 -16.91
C GLU A 25 -6.58 -5.82 -16.98
N VAL A 26 -6.75 -5.10 -18.07
CA VAL A 26 -6.23 -3.72 -18.22
C VAL A 26 -6.88 -2.79 -17.19
N ALA A 27 -8.19 -2.87 -16.97
CA ALA A 27 -8.89 -2.09 -15.96
C ALA A 27 -8.35 -2.41 -14.55
N LYS A 28 -8.22 -3.67 -14.19
CA LYS A 28 -7.65 -4.12 -12.90
C LYS A 28 -6.22 -3.61 -12.71
N HIS A 29 -5.39 -3.69 -13.73
CA HIS A 29 -4.01 -3.21 -13.68
C HIS A 29 -3.95 -1.68 -13.49
N THR A 30 -4.79 -0.93 -14.18
CA THR A 30 -4.88 0.52 -14.05
C THR A 30 -5.34 0.93 -12.65
N THR A 31 -6.38 0.28 -12.10
CA THR A 31 -6.86 0.53 -10.75
C THR A 31 -5.76 0.26 -9.71
N ASN A 32 -5.03 -0.84 -9.84
CA ASN A 32 -3.92 -1.17 -8.94
C ASN A 32 -2.80 -0.11 -8.97
N VAL A 33 -2.45 0.42 -10.14
CA VAL A 33 -1.44 1.48 -10.27
C VAL A 33 -1.89 2.76 -9.57
N ILE A 34 -3.13 3.19 -9.79
CA ILE A 34 -3.71 4.38 -9.15
C ILE A 34 -3.72 4.21 -7.62
N THR A 35 -4.16 3.05 -7.14
CA THR A 35 -4.20 2.75 -5.69
C THR A 35 -2.79 2.78 -5.08
N LYS A 36 -1.80 2.18 -5.72
CA LYS A 36 -0.39 2.20 -5.27
C LYS A 36 0.17 3.62 -5.19
N THR A 37 -0.12 4.45 -6.18
CA THR A 37 0.30 5.85 -6.20
C THR A 37 -0.33 6.62 -5.05
N LYS A 38 -1.63 6.43 -4.81
CA LYS A 38 -2.35 7.06 -3.69
C LYS A 38 -1.78 6.63 -2.34
N LEU A 39 -1.55 5.33 -2.13
CA LEU A 39 -0.93 4.83 -0.90
C LEU A 39 0.47 5.41 -0.68
N SER A 40 1.29 5.50 -1.72
CA SER A 40 2.62 6.11 -1.62
C SER A 40 2.56 7.60 -1.29
N TYR A 41 1.58 8.33 -1.82
CA TYR A 41 1.34 9.71 -1.46
C TYR A 41 0.98 9.86 0.03
N LEU A 42 0.05 9.03 0.55
CA LEU A 42 -0.34 9.07 1.96
C LEU A 42 0.82 8.75 2.90
N VAL A 43 1.67 7.78 2.56
CA VAL A 43 2.90 7.48 3.32
C VAL A 43 3.85 8.68 3.33
N ASN A 44 4.04 9.35 2.20
CA ASN A 44 4.90 10.52 2.12
C ASN A 44 4.34 11.71 2.91
N ASP A 45 3.03 11.93 2.87
CA ASP A 45 2.35 12.96 3.65
C ASP A 45 2.50 12.71 5.16
N ALA A 46 2.27 11.48 5.62
CA ALA A 46 2.47 11.11 7.03
C ALA A 46 3.93 11.30 7.46
N ASN A 47 4.91 10.90 6.66
CA ASN A 47 6.32 11.15 6.93
C ASN A 47 6.68 12.64 6.97
N SER A 48 6.04 13.46 6.14
CA SER A 48 6.23 14.91 6.19
C SER A 48 5.72 15.49 7.50
N LYS A 49 4.52 15.08 7.94
CA LYS A 49 3.94 15.49 9.23
C LYS A 49 4.83 15.10 10.41
N ILE A 50 5.41 13.89 10.41
CA ILE A 50 6.37 13.48 11.44
C ILE A 50 7.60 14.40 11.47
N LYS A 51 8.14 14.74 10.29
CA LYS A 51 9.28 15.68 10.20
C LYS A 51 8.93 17.05 10.76
N ASP A 52 7.73 17.55 10.47
CA ASP A 52 7.27 18.85 10.97
C ASP A 52 7.13 18.84 12.50
N ILE A 53 6.62 17.72 13.07
CA ILE A 53 6.55 17.54 14.53
C ILE A 53 7.96 17.51 15.14
N TYR A 54 8.90 16.75 14.56
CA TYR A 54 10.29 16.76 15.04
C TYR A 54 10.95 18.14 14.95
N ALA A 55 10.67 18.90 13.88
CA ALA A 55 11.17 20.26 13.73
C ALA A 55 10.59 21.19 14.79
N LYS A 56 9.30 21.05 15.14
CA LYS A 56 8.65 21.77 16.22
C LYS A 56 9.31 21.45 17.56
N ILE A 57 9.43 20.16 17.91
CA ILE A 57 10.09 19.71 19.16
C ILE A 57 11.50 20.28 19.24
N GLY A 58 12.29 20.15 18.15
CA GLY A 58 13.66 20.66 18.10
C GLY A 58 13.74 22.17 18.29
N LYS A 59 12.80 22.92 17.70
CA LYS A 59 12.71 24.35 17.87
C LYS A 59 12.37 24.72 19.33
N ASP A 60 11.37 24.07 19.90
CA ASP A 60 10.92 24.35 21.27
C ASP A 60 12.04 24.06 22.29
N ILE A 61 12.78 22.95 22.11
CA ILE A 61 13.98 22.65 22.92
C ILE A 61 15.04 23.73 22.76
N TYR A 62 15.32 24.16 21.54
CA TYR A 62 16.34 25.17 21.28
C TYR A 62 15.98 26.52 21.89
N GLU A 63 14.73 26.96 21.76
CA GLU A 63 14.25 28.25 22.30
C GLU A 63 14.21 28.24 23.83
N ASN A 64 13.86 27.10 24.44
CA ASN A 64 13.73 26.95 25.90
C ASN A 64 14.96 26.31 26.57
N ARG A 65 16.12 26.29 25.90
CA ARG A 65 17.35 25.63 26.42
C ARG A 65 17.83 26.12 27.78
N SER A 66 17.41 27.31 28.22
CA SER A 66 17.75 27.86 29.51
C SER A 66 16.84 27.36 30.65
N ASN A 67 15.70 26.78 30.35
CA ASN A 67 14.74 26.21 31.30
C ASN A 67 14.00 25.01 30.70
N PRO A 68 14.68 23.87 30.52
CA PRO A 68 14.12 22.70 29.85
C PRO A 68 13.07 21.95 30.67
N ASP A 69 12.97 22.19 31.98
CA ASP A 69 12.13 21.41 32.90
C ASP A 69 10.62 21.61 32.67
N ASN A 70 10.23 22.63 31.90
CA ASN A 70 8.83 22.94 31.57
C ASN A 70 8.39 22.45 30.19
N LEU A 71 9.22 21.69 29.48
CA LEU A 71 8.87 21.16 28.16
C LEU A 71 8.14 19.83 28.31
N ASP A 72 6.94 19.78 27.78
CA ASP A 72 6.14 18.56 27.65
C ASP A 72 5.85 18.30 26.16
N PHE A 73 6.22 17.13 25.67
CA PHE A 73 6.03 16.70 24.29
C PHE A 73 5.16 15.44 24.19
N THR A 74 4.38 15.16 25.22
CA THR A 74 3.53 13.96 25.27
C THR A 74 2.59 13.92 24.08
N ASP A 75 1.93 15.03 23.75
CA ASP A 75 1.00 15.11 22.61
C ASP A 75 1.72 14.90 21.27
N GLU A 76 2.92 15.47 21.11
CA GLU A 76 3.74 15.30 19.90
C GLU A 76 4.19 13.86 19.73
N PHE A 77 4.59 13.19 20.80
CA PHE A 77 4.98 11.78 20.75
C PHE A 77 3.79 10.86 20.43
N GLU A 78 2.61 11.13 20.98
CA GLU A 78 1.39 10.39 20.62
C GLU A 78 1.02 10.57 19.15
N GLN A 79 1.13 11.79 18.62
CA GLN A 79 0.89 12.06 17.21
C GLN A 79 1.89 11.34 16.31
N ILE A 80 3.18 11.34 16.65
CA ILE A 80 4.21 10.60 15.90
C ILE A 80 3.88 9.12 15.89
N HIS A 81 3.59 8.54 17.06
CA HIS A 81 3.27 7.11 17.17
C HIS A 81 2.07 6.70 16.33
N LYS A 82 1.01 7.52 16.35
CA LYS A 82 -0.16 7.29 15.50
C LYS A 82 0.18 7.35 14.01
N LEU A 83 0.96 8.34 13.58
CA LEU A 83 1.39 8.45 12.18
C LEU A 83 2.28 7.28 11.76
N GLU A 84 3.13 6.76 12.64
CA GLU A 84 3.94 5.57 12.39
C GLU A 84 3.08 4.32 12.20
N GLN A 85 2.04 4.14 13.01
CA GLN A 85 1.06 3.06 12.85
C GLN A 85 0.31 3.18 11.51
N ASP A 86 -0.16 4.38 11.17
CA ASP A 86 -0.83 4.64 9.89
C ASP A 86 0.10 4.31 8.69
N ILE A 87 1.39 4.65 8.79
CA ILE A 87 2.40 4.31 7.77
C ILE A 87 2.57 2.81 7.63
N ASP A 88 2.63 2.08 8.74
CA ASP A 88 2.77 0.62 8.72
C ASP A 88 1.54 -0.03 8.05
N GLU A 89 0.33 0.38 8.39
CA GLU A 89 -0.90 -0.11 7.74
C GLU A 89 -0.93 0.19 6.23
N LEU A 90 -0.55 1.42 5.83
CA LEU A 90 -0.50 1.81 4.42
C LEU A 90 0.55 0.99 3.65
N ASN A 91 1.69 0.72 4.27
CA ASN A 91 2.74 -0.11 3.69
C ASN A 91 2.31 -1.57 3.56
N GLU A 92 1.56 -2.12 4.52
CA GLU A 92 0.98 -3.45 4.40
C GLU A 92 -0.03 -3.54 3.24
N LYS A 93 -0.94 -2.55 3.12
CA LYS A 93 -1.87 -2.46 2.00
C LYS A 93 -1.13 -2.40 0.66
N LYS A 94 -0.06 -1.63 0.59
CA LYS A 94 0.82 -1.52 -0.59
C LYS A 94 1.57 -2.83 -0.88
N ALA A 95 2.02 -3.55 0.15
CA ALA A 95 2.69 -4.83 0.03
C ALA A 95 1.76 -5.91 -0.56
N LYS A 96 0.52 -5.99 -0.08
CA LYS A 96 -0.51 -6.89 -0.64
C LYS A 96 -0.73 -6.63 -2.14
N LEU A 97 -0.83 -5.37 -2.56
CA LEU A 97 -0.96 -5.00 -3.98
C LEU A 97 0.28 -5.31 -4.82
N ASN A 98 1.45 -5.40 -4.20
CA ASN A 98 2.72 -5.70 -4.86
C ASN A 98 3.11 -7.19 -4.77
N ASN A 99 2.27 -8.01 -4.16
CA ASN A 99 2.62 -9.39 -3.86
C ASN A 99 3.97 -9.49 -3.11
N ALA A 100 4.14 -8.61 -2.12
CA ALA A 100 5.32 -8.48 -1.29
C ALA A 100 5.06 -8.99 0.13
N VAL A 101 6.11 -9.45 0.79
CA VAL A 101 6.11 -9.91 2.18
C VAL A 101 7.08 -9.08 3.01
N ARG A 102 6.83 -8.99 4.32
CA ARG A 102 7.71 -8.29 5.25
C ARG A 102 8.86 -9.20 5.66
N CYS A 103 10.08 -8.72 5.59
CA CYS A 103 11.25 -9.43 6.10
C CYS A 103 11.19 -9.49 7.64
N ASN A 104 11.31 -10.67 8.22
CA ASN A 104 11.24 -10.88 9.67
C ASN A 104 12.42 -10.24 10.41
N GLU A 105 13.58 -10.09 9.76
CA GLU A 105 14.78 -9.55 10.39
C GLU A 105 14.85 -8.02 10.38
N CYS A 106 14.52 -7.37 9.25
CA CYS A 106 14.70 -5.93 9.12
C CYS A 106 13.41 -5.15 8.83
N GLY A 107 12.26 -5.83 8.71
CA GLY A 107 10.97 -5.22 8.45
C GLY A 107 10.76 -4.69 7.03
N GLU A 108 11.75 -4.82 6.12
CA GLU A 108 11.65 -4.35 4.73
C GLU A 108 10.66 -5.20 3.93
N TYR A 109 9.90 -4.57 3.04
CA TYR A 109 9.00 -5.27 2.14
C TYR A 109 9.75 -5.73 0.89
N VAL A 110 9.75 -7.04 0.65
CA VAL A 110 10.42 -7.69 -0.49
C VAL A 110 9.43 -8.51 -1.29
N SER A 111 9.75 -8.81 -2.55
CA SER A 111 8.90 -9.68 -3.36
C SER A 111 8.66 -11.01 -2.66
N LYS A 112 7.42 -11.51 -2.69
CA LYS A 112 7.08 -12.86 -2.17
C LYS A 112 7.90 -13.98 -2.83
N ASN A 113 8.40 -13.74 -4.05
CA ASN A 113 9.22 -14.72 -4.77
C ASN A 113 10.73 -14.54 -4.52
N ALA A 114 11.14 -13.62 -3.64
CA ALA A 114 12.56 -13.44 -3.31
C ALA A 114 13.01 -14.52 -2.32
N GLU A 115 14.15 -15.13 -2.56
CA GLU A 115 14.77 -16.09 -1.65
C GLU A 115 15.48 -15.36 -0.47
N PHE A 116 15.95 -14.14 -0.72
CA PHE A 116 16.67 -13.33 0.26
C PHE A 116 16.19 -11.89 0.27
N CYS A 117 16.26 -11.26 1.43
CA CYS A 117 15.96 -9.84 1.59
C CYS A 117 17.05 -8.99 0.92
N SER A 118 16.66 -8.09 0.01
CA SER A 118 17.57 -7.18 -0.69
C SER A 118 18.23 -6.15 0.22
N LYS A 119 17.69 -5.92 1.43
CA LYS A 119 18.21 -4.92 2.38
C LYS A 119 19.19 -5.51 3.39
N CYS A 120 18.88 -6.68 3.98
CA CYS A 120 19.69 -7.26 5.06
C CYS A 120 20.28 -8.63 4.72
N GLY A 121 19.94 -9.23 3.57
CA GLY A 121 20.46 -10.54 3.15
C GLY A 121 19.82 -11.73 3.86
N ALA A 122 18.89 -11.53 4.79
CA ALA A 122 18.21 -12.63 5.48
C ALA A 122 17.35 -13.46 4.51
N ALA A 123 17.27 -14.78 4.72
CA ALA A 123 16.41 -15.65 3.95
C ALA A 123 14.93 -15.30 4.19
N ILE A 124 14.13 -15.28 3.12
CA ILE A 124 12.70 -15.01 3.21
C ILE A 124 11.99 -16.36 3.40
N ILE A 125 11.46 -16.56 4.60
CA ILE A 125 10.66 -17.75 4.95
C ILE A 125 9.19 -17.33 4.86
N ILE A 126 8.48 -17.83 3.84
CA ILE A 126 7.05 -17.61 3.69
C ILE A 126 6.35 -18.64 4.57
N GLY A 127 5.68 -18.19 5.65
CA GLY A 127 4.85 -19.06 6.48
C GLY A 127 3.64 -19.57 5.67
N GLU A 128 3.13 -20.75 6.01
CA GLU A 128 1.98 -21.35 5.33
C GLU A 128 0.69 -20.51 5.46
N GLU A 129 0.63 -19.59 6.42
CA GLU A 129 -0.48 -18.64 6.63
C GLU A 129 -0.58 -17.58 5.52
N ASP A 130 0.54 -17.21 4.91
CA ASP A 130 0.57 -16.25 3.78
C ASP A 130 0.21 -16.89 2.43
N ALA A 131 0.14 -18.21 2.35
CA ALA A 131 -0.24 -18.93 1.14
C ALA A 131 -1.75 -18.89 0.87
N GLN A 132 -2.59 -18.66 1.89
CA GLN A 132 -4.05 -18.67 1.77
C GLN A 132 -4.67 -17.32 1.38
N SER A 133 -3.93 -16.22 1.42
CA SER A 133 -4.41 -14.90 0.99
C SER A 133 -4.42 -14.69 -0.53
N ALA A 134 -4.07 -15.70 -1.32
CA ALA A 134 -4.12 -15.64 -2.78
C ALA A 134 -5.52 -15.88 -3.37
N SER A 135 -6.53 -16.18 -2.54
CA SER A 135 -7.94 -16.32 -2.94
C SER A 135 -8.75 -15.15 -2.40
N ILE A 136 -8.51 -13.96 -2.91
CA ILE A 136 -9.39 -12.82 -2.66
C ILE A 136 -10.62 -13.02 -3.54
N ASN A 137 -11.74 -13.36 -2.90
CA ASN A 137 -13.06 -13.32 -3.51
C ASN A 137 -13.34 -11.88 -3.97
N ASP A 138 -13.79 -11.74 -5.23
CA ASP A 138 -13.98 -10.49 -5.99
C ASP A 138 -15.26 -9.71 -5.58
N ASP A 139 -15.69 -9.68 -4.31
CA ASP A 139 -16.99 -9.15 -3.92
C ASP A 139 -17.02 -8.13 -2.77
N GLU A 140 -15.93 -7.44 -2.43
CA GLU A 140 -16.04 -6.28 -1.53
C GLU A 140 -15.40 -5.03 -2.16
N GLU A 141 -16.21 -4.27 -2.89
CA GLU A 141 -15.97 -2.87 -3.24
C GLU A 141 -16.14 -2.00 -1.98
N GLU A 142 -15.12 -1.91 -1.15
CA GLU A 142 -15.07 -0.86 -0.15
C GLU A 142 -14.62 0.45 -0.83
N VAL A 143 -15.62 1.25 -1.21
CA VAL A 143 -15.42 2.60 -1.72
C VAL A 143 -14.90 3.48 -0.58
N ILE A 144 -13.59 3.66 -0.51
CA ILE A 144 -12.97 4.62 0.42
C ILE A 144 -13.31 6.03 -0.08
N THR A 145 -14.41 6.59 0.44
CA THR A 145 -14.75 8.00 0.28
C THR A 145 -13.87 8.82 1.20
N ILE A 146 -12.82 9.43 0.65
CA ILE A 146 -12.03 10.42 1.36
C ILE A 146 -12.65 11.78 1.03
N THR A 147 -13.37 12.36 1.99
CA THR A 147 -13.73 13.77 1.96
C THR A 147 -12.49 14.58 2.30
N PRO A 148 -12.06 15.55 1.45
CA PRO A 148 -11.04 16.49 1.86
C PRO A 148 -11.69 17.48 2.83
N GLU A 149 -11.35 17.43 4.10
CA GLU A 149 -11.64 18.53 5.01
C GLU A 149 -10.76 19.71 4.60
N MET A 150 -11.37 20.65 3.90
CA MET A 150 -10.81 21.99 3.70
C MET A 150 -11.01 22.75 5.01
N SER A 151 -9.96 22.88 5.80
CA SER A 151 -9.90 23.83 6.91
C SER A 151 -9.65 25.23 6.35
N GLU A 152 -10.61 26.13 6.56
CA GLU A 152 -10.46 27.58 6.46
C GLU A 152 -9.48 28.12 7.52
#